data_102756d5c00a162acf66e5b80b4bc09d
#
_entry.id   102756d5c00a162acf66e5b80b4bc09d
#
_cell.length_a   1.000
_cell.length_b   1.000
_cell.length_c   1.000
_cell.angle_alpha   90.00
_cell.angle_beta   90.00
_cell.angle_gamma   90.00
#
_symmetry.space_group_name_H-M   'P 1'
#
loop_
_entity.id
_entity.type
_entity.pdbx_description
1 polymer ?
#
loop_
_entity_poly.entity_id
_entity_poly.type
_entity_poly.pdbx_seq_one_letter_code
_entity_poly.pdbx_strand_id
1 'polypeptide(L)' 'MTHVIAAELVANVATVFVQKGDAVRPEDTLVILESMKMEIPVLAEVAGVVAEMAVVEGEVIREGDIIAVIATGGKP' A
#
# COMPACT_ATOMS: atom_id res chain seq x y z
N MET A 1 -2.76 -10.24 13.48
CA MET A 1 -3.66 -10.16 12.33
C MET A 1 -3.02 -9.37 11.21
N THR A 2 -3.51 -9.54 10.03
CA THR A 2 -3.00 -8.81 8.89
C THR A 2 -4.13 -8.13 8.15
N HIS A 3 -3.79 -7.00 7.53
CA HIS A 3 -4.71 -6.25 6.68
C HIS A 3 -4.09 -6.14 5.31
N VAL A 4 -4.76 -6.66 4.30
CA VAL A 4 -4.25 -6.68 2.94
C VAL A 4 -4.76 -5.45 2.20
N ILE A 5 -3.85 -4.71 1.60
CA ILE A 5 -4.19 -3.56 0.75
C ILE A 5 -4.02 -4.03 -0.69
N ALA A 6 -5.11 -4.02 -1.44
CA ALA A 6 -5.10 -4.46 -2.83
C ALA A 6 -5.51 -3.32 -3.76
N ALA A 7 -5.06 -3.41 -4.99
CA ALA A 7 -5.41 -2.42 -6.01
C ALA A 7 -6.87 -2.58 -6.39
N GLU A 8 -7.53 -1.44 -6.65
CA GLU A 8 -8.94 -1.44 -7.05
C GLU A 8 -9.11 -1.06 -8.52
N LEU A 9 -8.01 -0.81 -9.20
CA LEU A 9 -8.03 -0.41 -10.61
C LEU A 9 -6.67 -0.69 -11.22
N VAL A 10 -6.61 -0.61 -12.54
CA VAL A 10 -5.33 -0.70 -13.26
C VAL A 10 -4.62 0.63 -13.15
N ALA A 11 -3.36 0.60 -12.74
CA ALA A 11 -2.60 1.84 -12.54
C ALA A 11 -1.11 1.55 -12.54
N ASN A 12 -0.33 2.63 -12.65
CA ASN A 12 1.12 2.58 -12.47
C ASN A 12 1.45 2.95 -11.02
N VAL A 13 2.47 2.32 -10.47
CA VAL A 13 2.98 2.70 -9.15
C VAL A 13 3.94 3.85 -9.36
N ALA A 14 3.51 5.06 -9.00
CA ALA A 14 4.31 6.26 -9.23
C ALA A 14 5.34 6.48 -8.13
N THR A 15 4.95 6.28 -6.88
CA THR A 15 5.83 6.52 -5.73
C THR A 15 5.53 5.51 -4.64
N VAL A 16 6.59 5.02 -3.99
CA VAL A 16 6.47 4.13 -2.83
C VAL A 16 7.09 4.85 -1.65
N PHE A 17 6.32 5.09 -0.60
CA PHE A 17 6.77 5.88 0.55
C PHE A 17 7.25 5.03 1.72
N VAL A 18 6.87 3.75 1.79
CA VAL A 18 7.17 2.92 2.95
C VAL A 18 7.79 1.62 2.50
N GLN A 19 8.42 0.94 3.44
CA GLN A 19 9.07 -0.34 3.19
C GLN A 19 8.68 -1.31 4.29
N LYS A 20 8.96 -2.59 4.03
CA LYS A 20 8.75 -3.62 5.03
C LYS A 20 9.43 -3.22 6.33
N GLY A 21 8.70 -3.31 7.42
CA GLY A 21 9.19 -2.95 8.74
C GLY A 21 8.80 -1.58 9.22
N ASP A 22 8.30 -0.72 8.33
CA ASP A 22 7.89 0.63 8.72
C ASP A 22 6.60 0.59 9.52
N ALA A 23 6.53 1.42 10.56
CA ALA A 23 5.30 1.60 11.31
C ALA A 23 4.44 2.61 10.58
N VAL A 24 3.14 2.34 10.50
CA VAL A 24 2.20 3.20 9.78
C VAL A 24 0.96 3.43 10.60
N ARG A 25 0.26 4.51 10.27
CA ARG A 25 -1.03 4.88 10.83
C ARG A 25 -2.08 4.79 9.73
N PRO A 26 -3.37 4.77 10.09
CA PRO A 26 -4.41 4.62 9.06
C PRO A 26 -4.36 5.66 7.96
N GLU A 27 -3.98 6.89 8.29
CA GLU A 27 -3.97 7.98 7.32
C GLU A 27 -2.67 8.10 6.53
N ASP A 28 -1.68 7.26 6.82
CA ASP A 28 -0.41 7.33 6.11
C ASP A 28 -0.57 6.83 4.69
N THR A 29 0.04 7.54 3.75
CA THR A 29 0.06 7.13 2.35
C THR A 29 1.18 6.12 2.15
N LEU A 30 0.83 4.96 1.66
CA LEU A 30 1.83 3.91 1.38
C LEU A 30 2.45 4.11 0.02
N VAL A 31 1.62 4.34 -0.98
CA VAL A 31 2.07 4.53 -2.36
C VAL A 31 1.15 5.53 -3.03
N ILE A 32 1.66 6.12 -4.11
CA ILE A 32 0.83 6.91 -5.02
C ILE A 32 0.71 6.10 -6.32
N LEU A 33 -0.50 5.86 -6.74
CA LEU A 33 -0.78 5.23 -8.03
C LEU A 33 -1.13 6.33 -9.03
N GLU A 34 -0.82 6.09 -10.29
CA GLU A 34 -1.17 7.02 -11.35
C GLU A 34 -2.01 6.30 -12.38
N SER A 35 -3.17 6.86 -12.69
CA SER A 35 -4.06 6.31 -13.69
C SER A 35 -4.74 7.47 -14.39
N MET A 36 -4.65 7.50 -15.73
CA MET A 36 -5.32 8.51 -16.56
C MET A 36 -5.01 9.92 -16.09
N LYS A 37 -3.74 10.18 -15.77
CA LYS A 37 -3.25 11.49 -15.34
C LYS A 37 -3.77 11.91 -13.96
N MET A 38 -4.33 10.97 -13.21
CA MET A 38 -4.75 11.22 -11.84
C MET A 38 -3.80 10.52 -10.90
N GLU A 39 -3.49 11.19 -9.79
CA GLU A 39 -2.69 10.59 -8.73
C GLU A 39 -3.62 10.11 -7.64
N ILE A 40 -3.49 8.86 -7.27
CA ILE A 40 -4.38 8.20 -6.33
C ILE A 40 -3.55 7.72 -5.15
N PRO A 41 -3.70 8.35 -3.97
CA PRO A 41 -2.97 7.86 -2.80
C PRO A 41 -3.61 6.59 -2.26
N VAL A 42 -2.79 5.64 -1.87
CA VAL A 42 -3.25 4.42 -1.23
C VAL A 42 -2.84 4.49 0.22
N LEU A 43 -3.82 4.52 1.09
CA LEU A 43 -3.59 4.71 2.53
C LEU A 43 -3.45 3.37 3.22
N ALA A 44 -2.79 3.39 4.38
CA ALA A 44 -2.63 2.17 5.17
C ALA A 44 -3.96 1.66 5.70
N GLU A 45 -4.88 2.56 6.03
CA GLU A 45 -6.22 2.25 6.50
C GLU A 45 -6.26 1.68 7.93
N VAL A 46 -5.15 1.16 8.40
CA VAL A 46 -5.05 0.61 9.75
C VAL A 46 -3.69 0.98 10.32
N ALA A 47 -3.58 0.99 11.63
CA ALA A 47 -2.30 1.19 12.30
C ALA A 47 -1.59 -0.15 12.40
N GLY A 48 -0.29 -0.16 12.18
CA GLY A 48 0.47 -1.39 12.28
C GLY A 48 1.85 -1.24 11.70
N VAL A 49 2.41 -2.36 11.28
CA VAL A 49 3.75 -2.42 10.69
C VAL A 49 3.63 -3.06 9.33
N VAL A 50 4.32 -2.50 8.34
CA VAL A 50 4.30 -3.06 6.99
C VAL A 50 4.98 -4.42 7.03
N ALA A 51 4.18 -5.48 6.88
CA ALA A 51 4.70 -6.84 6.87
C ALA A 51 5.27 -7.17 5.50
N GLU A 52 4.71 -6.59 4.45
CA GLU A 52 5.20 -6.83 3.10
C GLU A 52 4.81 -5.67 2.20
N MET A 53 5.75 -5.25 1.36
CA MET A 53 5.49 -4.27 0.32
C MET A 53 5.64 -5.02 -1.01
N ALA A 54 4.51 -5.24 -1.68
CA ALA A 54 4.46 -6.16 -2.81
C ALA A 54 4.69 -5.48 -4.16
N VAL A 55 4.84 -4.14 -4.18
CA VAL A 55 4.99 -3.40 -5.43
C VAL A 55 6.25 -2.55 -5.38
N VAL A 56 6.74 -2.19 -6.57
CA VAL A 56 7.88 -1.28 -6.71
C VAL A 56 7.49 -0.16 -7.67
N GLU A 57 8.19 0.95 -7.55
CA GLU A 57 7.93 2.09 -8.44
C GLU A 57 8.14 1.70 -9.88
N GLY A 58 7.26 2.19 -10.73
CA GLY A 58 7.31 1.92 -12.15
C GLY A 58 6.52 0.71 -12.60
N GLU A 59 6.03 -0.07 -11.65
CA GLU A 59 5.29 -1.29 -11.96
C GLU A 59 3.85 -0.96 -12.34
N VAL A 60 3.29 -1.75 -13.26
CA VAL A 60 1.86 -1.67 -13.58
C VAL A 60 1.15 -2.72 -12.76
N ILE A 61 0.10 -2.32 -12.07
CA ILE A 61 -0.72 -3.24 -11.27
C ILE A 61 -2.14 -3.25 -11.79
N ARG A 62 -2.87 -4.29 -11.43
CA ARG A 62 -4.23 -4.50 -11.87
C ARG A 62 -5.13 -4.71 -10.68
N GLU A 63 -6.43 -4.57 -10.91
CA GLU A 63 -7.40 -4.79 -9.86
C GLU A 63 -7.16 -6.15 -9.22
N GLY A 64 -7.13 -6.17 -7.88
CA GLY A 64 -6.91 -7.39 -7.13
C GLY A 64 -5.44 -7.66 -6.77
N ASP A 65 -4.52 -6.98 -7.43
CA ASP A 65 -3.10 -7.18 -7.10
C ASP A 65 -2.83 -6.64 -5.69
N ILE A 66 -2.04 -7.38 -4.93
CA ILE A 66 -1.68 -6.97 -3.57
C ILE A 66 -0.65 -5.85 -3.66
N ILE A 67 -0.90 -4.76 -2.95
CA ILE A 67 0.02 -3.63 -2.85
C ILE A 67 0.88 -3.81 -1.61
N ALA A 68 0.25 -4.07 -0.48
CA ALA A 68 0.96 -4.19 0.79
C ALA A 68 0.16 -5.02 1.77
N VAL A 69 0.86 -5.55 2.75
CA VAL A 69 0.23 -6.27 3.86
C VAL A 69 0.68 -5.58 5.15
N ILE A 70 -0.28 -5.19 5.98
CA ILE A 70 -0.02 -4.51 7.25
C ILE A 70 -0.29 -5.48 8.38
N ALA A 71 0.70 -5.69 9.23
CA ALA A 71 0.50 -6.50 10.44
C ALA A 71 -0.09 -5.61 11.50
N THR A 72 -1.25 -5.98 12.01
CA THR A 72 -1.99 -5.18 12.98
C THR A 72 -2.13 -5.91 14.29
N GLY A 73 -2.58 -5.18 15.32
CA GLY A 73 -3.01 -5.77 16.56
C GLY A 73 -1.91 -6.34 17.39
N GLY A 74 -0.77 -5.84 17.23
CA GLY A 74 0.31 -6.34 17.99
C GLY A 74 0.02 -6.45 19.40
N LYS A 75 -0.46 -6.39 19.97
CA LYS A 75 -0.28 -6.51 21.22
C LYS A 75 -0.59 -6.95 21.95
N PRO A 76 -0.39 -7.33 22.20
CA PRO A 76 -0.75 -7.94 23.22
C PRO A 76 -0.78 -7.47 24.28
#